data_0620bda5b122898e764a888ad7b9294b
#
_entry.id   0620bda5b122898e764a888ad7b9294b
#
_cell.length_a   1.000
_cell.length_b   1.000
_cell.length_c   1.000
_cell.angle_alpha   90.00
_cell.angle_beta   90.00
_cell.angle_gamma   90.00
#
_symmetry.space_group_name_H-M   'P 1'
#
loop_
_entity.id
_entity.type
_entity.pdbx_description
1 polymer ?
#
loop_
_entity_poly.entity_id
_entity_poly.type
_entity_poly.pdbx_seq_one_letter_code
_entity_poly.pdbx_strand_id
1 'polypeptide(L)' 'MATFNVTDETFEEQVIKSSVPVVIDFWAEWCGPCKQIGPALEELSEEYGEKIKIAKINVDENPNSPSKLGVRGIP' A
#
# COMPACT_ATOMS: atom_id res chain seq x y z
N MET A 1 -4.99 13.06 -4.96
CA MET A 1 -4.09 12.37 -4.56
C MET A 1 -4.42 11.15 -4.11
N ALA A 2 -3.71 10.42 -4.41
CA ALA A 2 -4.21 9.32 -4.59
C ALA A 2 -3.65 8.21 -3.80
N THR A 3 -2.41 8.01 -3.74
CA THR A 3 -1.83 7.00 -2.86
C THR A 3 -1.29 7.68 -1.60
N PHE A 4 -1.16 6.92 -0.52
CA PHE A 4 -0.65 7.48 0.71
C PHE A 4 0.17 6.42 1.44
N ASN A 5 1.15 6.87 2.21
CA ASN A 5 2.03 5.97 2.93
C ASN A 5 1.39 5.52 4.23
N VAL A 6 1.54 4.23 4.51
CA VAL A 6 1.04 3.64 5.75
C VAL A 6 2.22 2.95 6.43
N THR A 7 2.28 3.06 7.74
CA THR A 7 3.32 2.41 8.55
C THR A 7 2.68 1.35 9.42
N ASP A 8 3.52 0.54 10.07
CA ASP A 8 3.02 -0.44 11.04
C ASP A 8 2.18 0.25 12.11
N GLU A 9 2.57 1.46 12.50
CA GLU A 9 1.86 2.20 13.55
C GLU A 9 0.52 2.73 13.08
N THR A 10 0.36 3.03 11.80
CA THR A 10 -0.90 3.59 11.29
C THR A 10 -1.76 2.56 10.58
N PHE A 11 -1.30 1.32 10.49
CA PHE A 11 -1.98 0.28 9.74
C PHE A 11 -3.41 0.05 10.23
N GLU A 12 -3.56 -0.08 11.53
CA GLU A 12 -4.89 -0.35 12.10
C GLU A 12 -5.87 0.75 11.73
N GLU A 13 -5.45 2.00 11.94
CA GLU A 13 -6.33 3.14 11.71
C GLU A 13 -6.62 3.35 10.22
N GLN A 14 -5.59 3.24 9.40
CA GLN A 14 -5.72 3.61 8.00
C GLN A 14 -6.25 2.47 7.13
N VAL A 15 -6.02 1.23 7.52
CA VAL A 15 -6.38 0.09 6.69
C VAL A 15 -7.54 -0.68 7.31
N ILE A 16 -7.35 -1.16 8.54
CA ILE A 16 -8.34 -2.04 9.15
C ILE A 16 -9.65 -1.30 9.41
N LYS A 17 -9.55 -0.06 9.89
CA LYS A 17 -10.74 0.73 10.21
C LYS A 17 -11.24 1.58 9.07
N SER A 18 -10.73 1.35 7.86
CA SER A 18 -11.15 2.13 6.71
C SER A 18 -12.62 1.86 6.39
N SER A 19 -13.33 2.91 6.00
CA SER A 19 -14.72 2.78 5.59
C SER A 19 -14.87 2.39 4.12
N VAL A 20 -13.77 2.36 3.38
CA VAL A 20 -13.77 1.95 1.98
C VAL A 20 -12.72 0.87 1.79
N PRO A 21 -12.81 0.08 0.71
CA PRO A 21 -11.78 -0.93 0.42
C PRO A 21 -10.41 -0.29 0.25
N VAL A 22 -9.38 -0.98 0.73
CA VAL A 22 -8.00 -0.50 0.64
C VAL A 22 -7.18 -1.49 -0.16
N VAL A 23 -6.54 -1.00 -1.20
CA VAL A 23 -5.53 -1.77 -1.94
C VAL A 23 -4.20 -1.46 -1.30
N ILE A 24 -3.44 -2.49 -0.93
CA ILE A 24 -2.16 -2.30 -0.27
C ILE A 24 -1.04 -2.62 -1.25
N ASP A 25 -0.16 -1.66 -1.46
CA ASP A 25 1.02 -1.82 -2.29
C ASP A 25 2.21 -2.02 -1.36
N PHE A 26 2.68 -3.27 -1.24
CA PHE A 26 3.89 -3.56 -0.47
C PHE A 26 5.09 -3.39 -1.40
N TRP A 27 6.04 -2.54 -0.99
CA TRP A 27 7.16 -2.19 -1.86
C TRP A 27 8.45 -2.03 -1.07
N ALA A 28 9.56 -1.95 -1.79
CA ALA A 28 10.86 -1.68 -1.20
C ALA A 28 11.72 -0.95 -2.22
N GLU A 29 12.73 -0.22 -1.73
CA GLU A 29 13.61 0.53 -2.61
C GLU A 29 14.36 -0.38 -3.60
N TRP A 30 14.71 -1.57 -3.16
CA TRP A 30 15.45 -2.51 -4.00
C TRP A 30 14.58 -3.23 -5.01
N CYS A 31 13.29 -3.04 -4.95
CA CYS A 31 12.36 -3.79 -5.81
C CYS A 31 12.07 -3.00 -7.08
N GLY A 32 12.75 -3.36 -8.16
CA GLY A 32 12.53 -2.71 -9.45
C GLY A 32 11.11 -2.78 -9.94
N PRO A 33 10.51 -3.98 -9.99
CA PRO A 33 9.11 -4.08 -10.43
C PRO A 33 8.13 -3.26 -9.59
N CYS A 34 8.42 -3.10 -8.29
CA CYS A 34 7.57 -2.26 -7.44
C CYS A 34 7.53 -0.84 -7.96
N LYS A 35 8.68 -0.34 -8.41
CA LYS A 35 8.76 1.02 -8.91
C LYS A 35 8.04 1.16 -10.24
N GLN A 36 7.97 0.09 -11.00
CA GLN A 36 7.31 0.13 -12.30
C GLN A 36 5.80 0.20 -12.18
N ILE A 37 5.20 -0.38 -11.13
CA ILE A 37 3.76 -0.33 -10.98
C ILE A 37 3.27 0.94 -10.30
N GLY A 38 4.17 1.73 -9.72
CA GLY A 38 3.79 2.95 -9.03
C GLY A 38 2.91 3.88 -9.85
N PRO A 39 3.34 4.25 -11.05
CA PRO A 39 2.52 5.15 -11.88
C PRO A 39 1.14 4.59 -12.20
N ALA A 40 1.03 3.26 -12.42
CA ALA A 40 -0.26 2.65 -12.69
C ALA A 40 -1.17 2.73 -11.48
N LEU A 41 -0.62 2.59 -10.27
CA LEU A 41 -1.41 2.71 -9.06
C LEU A 41 -1.89 4.14 -8.84
N GLU A 42 -1.05 5.13 -9.17
CA GLU A 42 -1.48 6.51 -9.10
C GLU A 42 -2.65 6.77 -10.04
N GLU A 43 -2.56 6.23 -11.25
CA GLU A 43 -3.64 6.37 -12.21
C GLU A 43 -4.93 5.75 -11.70
N LEU A 44 -4.82 4.54 -11.16
CA LEU A 44 -5.99 3.85 -10.62
C LEU A 44 -6.63 4.64 -9.50
N SER A 45 -5.82 5.21 -8.62
CA SER A 45 -6.37 5.94 -7.49
C SER A 45 -7.11 7.19 -7.96
N GLU A 46 -6.62 7.82 -9.01
CA GLU A 46 -7.32 8.97 -9.55
C GLU A 46 -8.61 8.57 -10.24
N GLU A 47 -8.58 7.43 -10.92
CA GLU A 47 -9.75 6.95 -11.62
C GLU A 47 -10.88 6.56 -10.66
N TYR A 48 -10.54 5.88 -9.56
CA TYR A 48 -11.56 5.44 -8.60
C TYR A 48 -11.90 6.48 -7.55
N GLY A 49 -11.05 7.49 -7.39
CA GLY A 49 -11.33 8.58 -6.47
C GLY A 49 -11.51 8.12 -5.05
N GLU A 50 -12.65 8.47 -4.47
CA GLU A 50 -12.89 8.14 -3.07
C GLU A 50 -13.50 6.77 -2.87
N LYS A 51 -13.70 6.01 -3.93
CA LYS A 51 -14.31 4.69 -3.82
C LYS A 51 -13.36 3.67 -3.23
N ILE A 52 -12.06 3.85 -3.40
CA ILE A 52 -11.04 2.99 -2.81
C ILE A 52 -9.89 3.85 -2.34
N LYS A 53 -9.06 3.24 -1.47
CA LYS A 53 -7.82 3.88 -1.04
C LYS A 53 -6.67 2.98 -1.46
N ILE A 54 -5.54 3.57 -1.82
CA ILE A 54 -4.34 2.81 -2.15
C ILE A 54 -3.26 3.17 -1.15
N ALA A 55 -2.93 2.22 -0.28
CA ALA A 55 -1.94 2.41 0.78
C ALA A 55 -0.62 1.82 0.34
N LYS A 56 0.47 2.56 0.52
CA LYS A 56 1.80 2.08 0.19
C LYS A 56 2.55 1.79 1.48
N ILE A 57 3.10 0.59 1.58
CA ILE A 57 3.81 0.17 2.78
C ILE A 57 5.20 -0.31 2.38
N ASN A 58 6.23 0.39 2.87
CA ASN A 58 7.61 -0.02 2.66
C ASN A 58 7.90 -1.19 3.60
N VAL A 59 8.19 -2.36 3.04
CA VAL A 59 8.33 -3.57 3.86
C VAL A 59 9.60 -3.60 4.69
N ASP A 60 10.64 -2.87 4.28
CA ASP A 60 11.86 -2.83 5.05
C ASP A 60 11.70 -2.01 6.32
N GLU A 61 10.91 -0.95 6.24
CA GLU A 61 10.68 -0.09 7.39
C GLU A 61 9.49 -0.54 8.22
N ASN A 62 8.62 -1.38 7.64
CA ASN A 62 7.38 -1.79 8.29
C ASN A 62 7.19 -3.30 8.13
N PRO A 63 7.97 -4.10 8.86
CA PRO A 63 7.94 -5.55 8.67
C PRO A 63 6.72 -6.25 9.28
N ASN A 64 6.03 -5.60 10.21
CA ASN A 64 4.94 -6.27 10.91
C ASN A 64 3.69 -6.44 10.06
N SER A 65 3.33 -5.42 9.29
CA SER A 65 2.12 -5.50 8.48
C SER A 65 2.18 -6.61 7.42
N PRO A 66 3.25 -6.68 6.61
CA PRO A 66 3.32 -7.77 5.63
C PRO A 66 3.40 -9.13 6.30
N SER A 67 4.07 -9.23 7.46
CA SER A 67 4.17 -10.49 8.17
C SER A 67 2.79 -10.96 8.62
N LYS A 68 1.99 -10.07 9.17
CA LYS A 68 0.65 -10.43 9.63
C LYS A 68 -0.24 -10.90 8.49
N LEU A 69 -0.06 -10.36 7.32
CA LEU A 69 -0.87 -10.73 6.17
C LEU A 69 -0.31 -11.89 5.37
N GLY A 70 0.80 -12.45 5.82
CA GLY A 70 1.38 -13.61 5.16
C GLY A 70 2.05 -13.28 3.83
N VAL A 71 2.51 -12.06 3.66
CA VAL A 71 3.18 -11.64 2.44
C VAL A 71 4.57 -12.25 2.38
N ARG A 72 4.87 -12.93 1.28
CA ARG A 72 6.16 -13.60 1.13
C ARG A 72 6.98 -13.06 -0.02
N GLY A 73 6.43 -12.24 -0.85
CA GLY A 73 7.14 -11.66 -1.99
C GLY A 73 6.49 -10.36 -2.38
N ILE A 74 7.26 -9.50 -3.07
CA ILE A 74 6.76 -8.22 -3.55
C ILE A 74 7.17 -8.04 -5.00
N PRO A 75 6.47 -7.33 -5.79
CA PRO A 75 5.29 -6.58 -5.43
C PRO A 75 4.10 -7.40 -5.08
#